data_0eed310f9f2272d7e2af16f0e51016f3
#
_entry.id   0eed310f9f2272d7e2af16f0e51016f3
#
_cell.length_a   1.000
_cell.length_b   1.000
_cell.length_c   1.000
_cell.angle_alpha   90.00
_cell.angle_beta   90.00
_cell.angle_gamma   90.00
#
_symmetry.space_group_name_H-M   'P 1'
#
loop_
_entity.id
_entity.type
_entity.pdbx_description
1 polymer ?
#
loop_
_entity_poly.entity_id
_entity_poly.type
_entity_poly.pdbx_seq_one_letter_code
_entity_poly.pdbx_strand_id
1 'polypeptide(L)'
;HVSSTGSIGAFKILSEAGIASGVRRIEAITGNAVFAYYREMENKLKAAAEMLKTRPADICERISTVLKENKELSAEIASLKSKAAGDALGNVADDVKEASGIKYVIKSVEGVDMNALRELGDKIKDGQGCGIVVLGSVVDGKVNLIAMASDDAVKKGAHAGNLIKAIASCVGGGGGGKPNMAQAGGKNPAGMADALAAADEAVLKQLNA
;
A
#
# COMPACT_ATOMS: atom_id res chain seq x y z
N HIS A 1 41.42 -16.84 38.81
CA HIS A 1 42.45 -17.60 38.08
C HIS A 1 42.20 -19.10 38.26
N VAL A 2 42.38 -19.86 37.20
CA VAL A 2 42.29 -21.32 37.20
C VAL A 2 43.66 -21.91 36.90
N SER A 3 43.92 -23.08 37.43
CA SER A 3 45.21 -23.77 37.25
C SER A 3 45.39 -24.38 35.85
N SER A 4 44.28 -24.60 35.15
CA SER A 4 44.23 -25.17 33.80
C SER A 4 43.00 -24.64 33.06
N THR A 5 43.16 -24.41 31.76
CA THR A 5 42.02 -24.02 30.90
C THR A 5 40.94 -25.09 30.82
N GLY A 6 41.30 -26.38 31.02
CA GLY A 6 40.32 -27.46 31.11
C GLY A 6 39.36 -27.32 32.30
N SER A 7 39.77 -26.62 33.38
CA SER A 7 38.87 -26.34 34.51
C SER A 7 37.75 -25.32 34.22
N ILE A 8 37.83 -24.58 33.11
CA ILE A 8 36.81 -23.64 32.66
C ILE A 8 35.57 -24.39 32.11
N GLY A 9 35.80 -25.59 31.56
CA GLY A 9 34.75 -26.39 30.92
C GLY A 9 34.28 -25.77 29.58
N ALA A 10 32.97 -25.79 29.33
CA ALA A 10 32.41 -25.20 28.12
C ALA A 10 32.63 -23.68 28.11
N PHE A 11 32.91 -23.12 26.93
CA PHE A 11 33.17 -21.73 26.71
C PHE A 11 32.37 -21.23 25.46
N LYS A 12 31.73 -20.10 25.59
CA LYS A 12 30.96 -19.49 24.49
C LYS A 12 31.14 -17.96 24.46
N ILE A 13 31.62 -17.43 23.35
CA ILE A 13 31.64 -16.00 23.11
C ILE A 13 30.20 -15.57 22.73
N LEU A 14 29.66 -14.57 23.44
CA LEU A 14 28.33 -14.00 23.18
C LEU A 14 28.44 -12.82 22.23
N SER A 15 29.40 -11.93 22.43
CA SER A 15 29.59 -10.75 21.60
C SER A 15 31.05 -10.32 21.54
N GLU A 16 31.40 -9.63 20.46
CA GLU A 16 32.67 -8.95 20.28
C GLU A 16 32.36 -7.57 19.63
N ALA A 17 32.86 -6.49 20.21
CA ALA A 17 32.69 -5.14 19.71
C ALA A 17 33.95 -4.29 19.89
N GLY A 18 34.23 -3.39 18.96
CA GLY A 18 35.22 -2.34 19.10
C GLY A 18 34.69 -1.23 20.01
N ILE A 19 35.42 -0.86 21.06
CA ILE A 19 35.02 0.24 21.97
C ILE A 19 35.90 1.48 21.85
N ALA A 20 37.11 1.32 21.30
CA ALA A 20 38.01 2.42 20.98
C ALA A 20 39.00 1.98 19.90
N SER A 21 39.83 2.91 19.40
CA SER A 21 40.87 2.57 18.44
C SER A 21 41.86 1.53 19.04
N GLY A 22 41.93 0.36 18.42
CA GLY A 22 42.80 -0.74 18.87
C GLY A 22 42.31 -1.52 20.10
N VAL A 23 41.10 -1.20 20.66
CA VAL A 23 40.53 -1.90 21.82
C VAL A 23 39.25 -2.63 21.45
N ARG A 24 39.20 -3.93 21.73
CA ARG A 24 38.03 -4.79 21.50
C ARG A 24 37.52 -5.34 22.83
N ARG A 25 36.20 -5.31 23.00
CA ARG A 25 35.51 -5.92 24.13
C ARG A 25 34.91 -7.25 23.70
N ILE A 26 35.18 -8.29 24.49
CA ILE A 26 34.60 -9.62 24.32
C ILE A 26 33.75 -9.92 25.55
N GLU A 27 32.54 -10.38 25.33
CA GLU A 27 31.67 -10.95 26.35
C GLU A 27 31.53 -12.45 26.12
N ALA A 28 31.78 -13.22 27.17
CA ALA A 28 31.75 -14.67 27.08
C ALA A 28 31.14 -15.27 28.35
N ILE A 29 30.61 -16.47 28.22
CA ILE A 29 30.11 -17.31 29.32
C ILE A 29 30.88 -18.64 29.36
N THR A 30 30.96 -19.24 30.55
CA THR A 30 31.72 -20.48 30.77
C THR A 30 30.90 -21.47 31.63
N GLY A 31 31.34 -22.73 31.63
CA GLY A 31 30.81 -23.77 32.51
C GLY A 31 29.29 -23.98 32.34
N ASN A 32 28.56 -24.05 33.44
CA ASN A 32 27.14 -24.34 33.44
C ASN A 32 26.29 -23.25 32.76
N ALA A 33 26.76 -22.00 32.69
CA ALA A 33 26.06 -20.93 32.01
C ALA A 33 25.93 -21.18 30.48
N VAL A 34 26.93 -21.89 29.89
CA VAL A 34 26.90 -22.30 28.48
C VAL A 34 25.75 -23.29 28.23
N PHE A 35 25.59 -24.30 29.12
CA PHE A 35 24.48 -25.25 28.99
C PHE A 35 23.12 -24.60 29.17
N ALA A 36 22.99 -23.66 30.13
CA ALA A 36 21.75 -22.90 30.31
C ALA A 36 21.42 -22.07 29.06
N TYR A 37 22.40 -21.40 28.46
CA TYR A 37 22.24 -20.65 27.21
C TYR A 37 21.75 -21.55 26.07
N TYR A 38 22.38 -22.70 25.84
CA TYR A 38 21.92 -23.58 24.76
C TYR A 38 20.54 -24.18 25.01
N ARG A 39 20.18 -24.49 26.25
CA ARG A 39 18.82 -24.94 26.62
C ARG A 39 17.78 -23.87 26.31
N GLU A 40 18.11 -22.61 26.60
CA GLU A 40 17.22 -21.48 26.25
C GLU A 40 17.03 -21.34 24.74
N MET A 41 18.12 -21.46 23.97
CA MET A 41 18.04 -21.42 22.52
C MET A 41 17.25 -22.59 21.94
N GLU A 42 17.45 -23.81 22.47
CA GLU A 42 16.66 -24.98 22.09
C GLU A 42 15.16 -24.78 22.37
N ASN A 43 14.82 -24.22 23.51
CA ASN A 43 13.42 -23.93 23.87
C ASN A 43 12.81 -22.88 22.91
N LYS A 44 13.54 -21.84 22.54
CA LYS A 44 13.10 -20.86 21.56
C LYS A 44 12.86 -21.48 20.18
N LEU A 45 13.76 -22.38 19.74
CA LEU A 45 13.58 -23.14 18.49
C LEU A 45 12.35 -24.05 18.53
N LYS A 46 12.13 -24.76 19.64
CA LYS A 46 10.93 -25.58 19.82
C LYS A 46 9.65 -24.75 19.75
N ALA A 47 9.62 -23.63 20.46
CA ALA A 47 8.47 -22.71 20.42
C ALA A 47 8.21 -22.18 19.01
N ALA A 48 9.25 -21.78 18.28
CA ALA A 48 9.11 -21.33 16.89
C ALA A 48 8.59 -22.45 15.96
N ALA A 49 9.06 -23.67 16.16
CA ALA A 49 8.60 -24.83 15.41
C ALA A 49 7.10 -25.13 15.68
N GLU A 50 6.67 -25.05 16.93
CA GLU A 50 5.27 -25.20 17.32
C GLU A 50 4.37 -24.14 16.65
N MET A 51 4.77 -22.87 16.68
CA MET A 51 4.04 -21.78 16.01
C MET A 51 3.89 -22.03 14.51
N LEU A 52 4.92 -22.56 13.88
CA LEU A 52 4.95 -22.88 12.44
C LEU A 52 4.36 -24.27 12.13
N LYS A 53 3.93 -25.03 13.15
CA LYS A 53 3.42 -26.40 13.03
C LYS A 53 4.39 -27.32 12.28
N THR A 54 5.70 -27.26 12.63
CA THR A 54 6.76 -28.03 11.99
C THR A 54 7.75 -28.56 13.03
N ARG A 55 8.73 -29.35 12.60
CA ARG A 55 9.84 -29.80 13.46
C ARG A 55 10.92 -28.71 13.53
N PRO A 56 11.69 -28.62 14.62
CA PRO A 56 12.81 -27.67 14.74
C PRO A 56 13.81 -27.70 13.57
N ALA A 57 14.09 -28.89 13.03
CA ALA A 57 14.98 -29.05 11.88
C ALA A 57 14.47 -28.41 10.59
N ASP A 58 13.15 -28.31 10.43
CA ASP A 58 12.51 -27.89 9.18
C ASP A 58 12.00 -26.42 9.23
N ILE A 59 12.35 -25.68 10.29
CA ILE A 59 11.88 -24.29 10.50
C ILE A 59 12.19 -23.38 9.30
N CYS A 60 13.43 -23.43 8.80
CA CYS A 60 13.86 -22.56 7.70
C CYS A 60 13.10 -22.84 6.41
N GLU A 61 12.85 -24.11 6.09
CA GLU A 61 12.06 -24.52 4.94
C GLU A 61 10.60 -24.08 5.08
N ARG A 62 10.01 -24.27 6.27
CA ARG A 62 8.63 -23.84 6.53
C ARG A 62 8.48 -22.31 6.47
N ILE A 63 9.44 -21.54 6.97
CA ILE A 63 9.46 -20.08 6.83
C ILE A 63 9.48 -19.68 5.36
N SER A 64 10.35 -20.29 4.55
CA SER A 64 10.44 -20.02 3.12
C SER A 64 9.11 -20.29 2.41
N THR A 65 8.44 -21.40 2.75
CA THR A 65 7.12 -21.76 2.22
C THR A 65 6.08 -20.73 2.60
N VAL A 66 5.98 -20.35 3.88
CA VAL A 66 5.00 -19.37 4.36
C VAL A 66 5.21 -18.00 3.71
N LEU A 67 6.46 -17.57 3.53
CA LEU A 67 6.76 -16.30 2.85
C LEU A 67 6.35 -16.34 1.38
N LYS A 68 6.54 -17.48 0.70
CA LYS A 68 6.12 -17.67 -0.68
C LYS A 68 4.60 -17.65 -0.80
N GLU A 69 3.89 -18.43 0.02
CA GLU A 69 2.42 -18.47 0.09
C GLU A 69 1.84 -17.07 0.35
N ASN A 70 2.42 -16.32 1.28
CA ASN A 70 1.98 -14.95 1.59
C ASN A 70 2.14 -14.00 0.38
N LYS A 71 3.26 -14.11 -0.34
CA LYS A 71 3.48 -13.33 -1.56
C LYS A 71 2.48 -13.68 -2.67
N GLU A 72 2.22 -14.98 -2.87
CA GLU A 72 1.25 -15.46 -3.86
C GLU A 72 -0.18 -15.00 -3.53
N LEU A 73 -0.61 -15.17 -2.26
CA LEU A 73 -1.91 -14.69 -1.78
C LEU A 73 -2.05 -13.18 -1.93
N SER A 74 -1.00 -12.41 -1.63
CA SER A 74 -1.02 -10.95 -1.80
C SER A 74 -1.18 -10.55 -3.27
N ALA A 75 -0.53 -11.26 -4.19
CA ALA A 75 -0.68 -11.03 -5.63
C ALA A 75 -2.07 -11.44 -6.14
N GLU A 76 -2.62 -12.55 -5.63
CA GLU A 76 -3.96 -13.00 -5.98
C GLU A 76 -5.04 -12.01 -5.50
N ILE A 77 -4.93 -11.53 -4.25
CA ILE A 77 -5.82 -10.49 -3.72
C ILE A 77 -5.76 -9.23 -4.60
N ALA A 78 -4.57 -8.77 -4.99
CA ALA A 78 -4.41 -7.61 -5.87
C ALA A 78 -5.07 -7.86 -7.24
N SER A 79 -4.89 -9.04 -7.82
CA SER A 79 -5.52 -9.44 -9.09
C SER A 79 -7.05 -9.49 -8.99
N LEU A 80 -7.60 -10.09 -7.92
CA LEU A 80 -9.05 -10.18 -7.71
C LEU A 80 -9.66 -8.79 -7.48
N LYS A 81 -9.00 -7.93 -6.71
CA LYS A 81 -9.43 -6.53 -6.54
C LYS A 81 -9.43 -5.77 -7.86
N SER A 82 -8.41 -5.94 -8.70
CA SER A 82 -8.34 -5.29 -10.02
C SER A 82 -9.45 -5.79 -10.97
N LYS A 83 -9.77 -7.09 -10.94
CA LYS A 83 -10.88 -7.66 -11.72
C LYS A 83 -12.24 -7.16 -11.22
N ALA A 84 -12.49 -7.22 -9.92
CA ALA A 84 -13.73 -6.73 -9.32
C ALA A 84 -13.94 -5.23 -9.60
N ALA A 85 -12.86 -4.45 -9.58
CA ALA A 85 -12.90 -3.05 -9.94
C ALA A 85 -13.24 -2.83 -11.44
N GLY A 86 -12.70 -3.67 -12.33
CA GLY A 86 -13.04 -3.66 -13.75
C GLY A 86 -14.53 -3.98 -14.01
N ASP A 87 -15.04 -5.00 -13.33
CA ASP A 87 -16.44 -5.39 -13.42
C ASP A 87 -17.39 -4.34 -12.82
N ALA A 88 -16.99 -3.68 -11.72
CA ALA A 88 -17.76 -2.60 -11.07
C ALA A 88 -17.85 -1.33 -11.92
N LEU A 89 -16.94 -1.13 -12.86
CA LEU A 89 -17.01 -0.01 -13.81
C LEU A 89 -18.20 -0.15 -14.80
N GLY A 90 -18.63 -1.37 -15.08
CA GLY A 90 -19.63 -1.62 -16.11
C GLY A 90 -19.19 -1.06 -17.47
N ASN A 91 -20.15 -0.69 -18.30
CA ASN A 91 -19.86 -0.07 -19.59
C ASN A 91 -19.55 1.43 -19.39
N VAL A 92 -18.26 1.77 -19.16
CA VAL A 92 -17.82 3.17 -18.97
C VAL A 92 -18.13 4.04 -20.18
N ALA A 93 -18.29 3.43 -21.37
CA ALA A 93 -18.64 4.17 -22.57
C ALA A 93 -19.97 4.94 -22.45
N ASP A 94 -20.91 4.41 -21.65
CA ASP A 94 -22.22 5.04 -21.44
C ASP A 94 -22.13 6.25 -20.47
N ASP A 95 -21.06 6.37 -19.70
CA ASP A 95 -20.83 7.45 -18.72
C ASP A 95 -19.91 8.56 -19.26
N VAL A 96 -19.42 8.42 -20.50
CA VAL A 96 -18.55 9.44 -21.12
C VAL A 96 -19.36 10.66 -21.51
N LYS A 97 -18.98 11.80 -20.94
CA LYS A 97 -19.49 13.12 -21.28
C LYS A 97 -18.45 13.89 -22.10
N GLU A 98 -18.88 14.95 -22.77
CA GLU A 98 -18.00 15.82 -23.54
C GLU A 98 -18.29 17.29 -23.24
N ALA A 99 -17.22 18.08 -23.05
CA ALA A 99 -17.27 19.54 -22.92
C ALA A 99 -16.06 20.16 -23.59
N SER A 100 -16.29 21.21 -24.38
CA SER A 100 -15.24 21.93 -25.13
C SER A 100 -14.30 21.03 -25.96
N GLY A 101 -14.83 19.92 -26.50
CA GLY A 101 -14.09 18.93 -27.27
C GLY A 101 -13.13 18.08 -26.42
N ILE A 102 -13.39 17.98 -25.12
CA ILE A 102 -12.72 17.08 -24.16
C ILE A 102 -13.74 16.09 -23.63
N LYS A 103 -13.46 14.80 -23.83
CA LYS A 103 -14.23 13.73 -23.20
C LYS A 103 -13.84 13.59 -21.73
N TYR A 104 -14.81 13.39 -20.86
CA TYR A 104 -14.55 13.18 -19.44
C TYR A 104 -15.50 12.15 -18.83
N VAL A 105 -15.06 11.52 -17.76
CA VAL A 105 -15.82 10.53 -16.97
C VAL A 105 -15.75 10.88 -15.50
N ILE A 106 -16.91 10.82 -14.83
CA ILE A 106 -17.02 10.97 -13.38
C ILE A 106 -17.85 9.81 -12.87
N LYS A 107 -17.25 8.95 -12.02
CA LYS A 107 -17.92 7.74 -11.53
C LYS A 107 -17.48 7.36 -10.13
N SER A 108 -18.38 6.73 -9.35
CA SER A 108 -18.02 6.01 -8.14
C SER A 108 -17.93 4.51 -8.42
N VAL A 109 -16.98 3.85 -7.74
CA VAL A 109 -16.83 2.40 -7.71
C VAL A 109 -16.73 1.95 -6.25
N GLU A 110 -17.25 0.78 -5.92
CA GLU A 110 -17.24 0.29 -4.56
C GLU A 110 -16.05 -0.65 -4.30
N GLY A 111 -15.50 -0.61 -3.08
CA GLY A 111 -14.50 -1.57 -2.63
C GLY A 111 -13.11 -1.45 -3.27
N VAL A 112 -12.82 -0.35 -3.98
CA VAL A 112 -11.57 -0.14 -4.73
C VAL A 112 -10.64 0.76 -3.94
N ASP A 113 -9.45 0.29 -3.61
CA ASP A 113 -8.44 1.10 -2.93
C ASP A 113 -7.80 2.14 -3.88
N MET A 114 -7.01 3.07 -3.32
CA MET A 114 -6.41 4.17 -4.07
C MET A 114 -5.50 3.71 -5.21
N ASN A 115 -4.78 2.59 -5.06
CA ASN A 115 -3.89 2.09 -6.11
C ASN A 115 -4.70 1.52 -7.27
N ALA A 116 -5.72 0.72 -6.96
CA ALA A 116 -6.62 0.18 -7.97
C ALA A 116 -7.45 1.28 -8.66
N LEU A 117 -7.86 2.35 -7.94
CA LEU A 117 -8.50 3.53 -8.55
C LEU A 117 -7.59 4.22 -9.56
N ARG A 118 -6.27 4.30 -9.27
CA ARG A 118 -5.30 4.88 -10.20
C ARG A 118 -5.18 4.04 -11.46
N GLU A 119 -5.00 2.72 -11.33
CA GLU A 119 -4.94 1.81 -12.48
C GLU A 119 -6.21 1.88 -13.34
N LEU A 120 -7.36 1.97 -12.69
CA LEU A 120 -8.65 2.17 -13.35
C LEU A 120 -8.73 3.48 -14.11
N GLY A 121 -8.31 4.58 -13.49
CA GLY A 121 -8.27 5.89 -14.12
C GLY A 121 -7.38 5.91 -15.36
N ASP A 122 -6.20 5.29 -15.30
CA ASP A 122 -5.30 5.15 -16.46
C ASP A 122 -5.93 4.31 -17.56
N LYS A 123 -6.56 3.17 -17.24
CA LYS A 123 -7.27 2.34 -18.21
C LYS A 123 -8.42 3.07 -18.91
N ILE A 124 -9.21 3.88 -18.18
CA ILE A 124 -10.29 4.67 -18.76
C ILE A 124 -9.73 5.77 -19.66
N LYS A 125 -8.72 6.48 -19.18
CA LYS A 125 -8.10 7.57 -19.93
C LYS A 125 -7.55 7.06 -21.28
N ASP A 126 -6.81 5.94 -21.25
CA ASP A 126 -6.18 5.38 -22.44
C ASP A 126 -7.17 4.62 -23.34
N GLY A 127 -8.10 3.86 -22.76
CA GLY A 127 -9.05 3.03 -23.50
C GLY A 127 -10.20 3.80 -24.14
N GLN A 128 -10.70 4.86 -23.49
CA GLN A 128 -11.83 5.68 -23.99
C GLN A 128 -11.39 7.01 -24.59
N GLY A 129 -10.09 7.31 -24.55
CA GLY A 129 -9.59 8.62 -25.01
C GLY A 129 -10.11 9.78 -24.17
N CYS A 130 -10.39 9.54 -22.87
CA CYS A 130 -10.89 10.59 -21.99
C CYS A 130 -9.77 11.55 -21.60
N GLY A 131 -10.04 12.85 -21.79
CA GLY A 131 -9.13 13.91 -21.37
C GLY A 131 -9.16 14.13 -19.86
N ILE A 132 -10.29 13.88 -19.19
CA ILE A 132 -10.42 14.00 -17.72
C ILE A 132 -11.14 12.77 -17.19
N VAL A 133 -10.62 12.23 -16.07
CA VAL A 133 -11.22 11.10 -15.34
C VAL A 133 -11.27 11.45 -13.86
N VAL A 134 -12.47 11.41 -13.26
CA VAL A 134 -12.66 11.57 -11.82
C VAL A 134 -13.31 10.32 -11.27
N LEU A 135 -12.65 9.64 -10.36
CA LEU A 135 -13.18 8.44 -9.72
C LEU A 135 -13.24 8.61 -8.21
N GLY A 136 -14.32 8.09 -7.63
CA GLY A 136 -14.49 7.97 -6.19
C GLY A 136 -14.68 6.51 -5.77
N SER A 137 -14.21 6.14 -4.59
CA SER A 137 -14.47 4.83 -3.99
C SER A 137 -14.66 4.92 -2.49
N VAL A 138 -15.44 3.98 -1.94
CA VAL A 138 -15.59 3.78 -0.50
C VAL A 138 -15.02 2.43 -0.13
N VAL A 139 -14.04 2.44 0.80
CA VAL A 139 -13.41 1.23 1.34
C VAL A 139 -13.31 1.37 2.86
N ASP A 140 -13.84 0.41 3.59
CA ASP A 140 -13.80 0.38 5.07
C ASP A 140 -14.29 1.71 5.71
N GLY A 141 -15.35 2.30 5.15
CA GLY A 141 -15.92 3.56 5.64
C GLY A 141 -15.08 4.81 5.32
N LYS A 142 -14.02 4.68 4.53
CA LYS A 142 -13.17 5.79 4.06
C LYS A 142 -13.41 6.03 2.58
N VAL A 143 -13.40 7.30 2.21
CA VAL A 143 -13.52 7.74 0.83
C VAL A 143 -12.14 7.94 0.21
N ASN A 144 -11.97 7.41 -1.00
CA ASN A 144 -10.83 7.68 -1.87
C ASN A 144 -11.33 8.43 -3.10
N LEU A 145 -10.68 9.52 -3.45
CA LEU A 145 -10.96 10.30 -4.66
C LEU A 145 -9.71 10.46 -5.49
N ILE A 146 -9.83 10.30 -6.78
CA ILE A 146 -8.75 10.57 -7.73
C ILE A 146 -9.28 11.38 -8.91
N ALA A 147 -8.48 12.34 -9.39
CA ALA A 147 -8.71 13.04 -10.64
C ALA A 147 -7.45 12.93 -11.50
N MET A 148 -7.65 12.67 -12.78
CA MET A 148 -6.60 12.62 -13.77
C MET A 148 -6.97 13.51 -14.96
N ALA A 149 -5.99 14.18 -15.56
CA ALA A 149 -6.15 14.95 -16.77
C ALA A 149 -5.02 14.63 -17.75
N SER A 150 -5.38 14.48 -19.03
CA SER A 150 -4.41 14.33 -20.10
C SER A 150 -3.68 15.65 -20.35
N ASP A 151 -2.52 15.59 -20.98
CA ASP A 151 -1.75 16.80 -21.30
C ASP A 151 -2.54 17.79 -22.19
N ASP A 152 -3.38 17.26 -23.08
CA ASP A 152 -4.22 18.11 -23.95
C ASP A 152 -5.38 18.75 -23.16
N ALA A 153 -5.95 18.06 -22.20
CA ALA A 153 -6.96 18.64 -21.29
C ALA A 153 -6.32 19.73 -20.41
N VAL A 154 -5.09 19.50 -19.93
CA VAL A 154 -4.35 20.49 -19.11
C VAL A 154 -4.05 21.75 -19.94
N LYS A 155 -3.66 21.62 -21.21
CA LYS A 155 -3.46 22.77 -22.14
C LYS A 155 -4.76 23.57 -22.36
N LYS A 156 -5.91 22.92 -22.24
CA LYS A 156 -7.24 23.56 -22.35
C LYS A 156 -7.81 24.03 -21.00
N GLY A 157 -7.01 24.09 -19.94
CA GLY A 157 -7.38 24.65 -18.64
C GLY A 157 -7.74 23.63 -17.56
N ALA A 158 -7.80 22.33 -17.86
CA ALA A 158 -8.06 21.32 -16.85
C ALA A 158 -6.91 21.21 -15.83
N HIS A 159 -7.27 21.07 -14.56
CA HIS A 159 -6.31 20.97 -13.46
C HIS A 159 -6.82 20.01 -12.40
N ALA A 160 -6.31 18.76 -12.41
CA ALA A 160 -6.73 17.70 -11.49
C ALA A 160 -6.63 18.10 -10.00
N GLY A 161 -5.58 18.85 -9.62
CA GLY A 161 -5.41 19.35 -8.26
C GLY A 161 -6.54 20.28 -7.81
N ASN A 162 -7.06 21.12 -8.70
CA ASN A 162 -8.17 22.02 -8.41
C ASN A 162 -9.50 21.26 -8.36
N LEU A 163 -9.70 20.25 -9.24
CA LEU A 163 -10.87 19.37 -9.18
C LEU A 163 -10.93 18.65 -7.84
N ILE A 164 -9.83 18.04 -7.41
CA ILE A 164 -9.79 17.35 -6.12
C ILE A 164 -10.03 18.30 -4.95
N LYS A 165 -9.49 19.51 -4.95
CA LYS A 165 -9.74 20.49 -3.89
C LYS A 165 -11.21 20.90 -3.81
N ALA A 166 -11.89 21.02 -4.95
CA ALA A 166 -13.30 21.37 -5.00
C ALA A 166 -14.20 20.29 -4.38
N ILE A 167 -13.85 19.01 -4.55
CA ILE A 167 -14.69 17.88 -4.14
C ILE A 167 -14.31 17.24 -2.79
N ALA A 168 -13.07 17.42 -2.34
CA ALA A 168 -12.58 16.81 -1.11
C ALA A 168 -13.32 17.27 0.15
N SER A 169 -13.80 18.50 0.19
CA SER A 169 -14.59 19.03 1.30
C SER A 169 -15.93 18.32 1.46
N CYS A 170 -16.59 17.91 0.39
CA CYS A 170 -17.88 17.20 0.41
C CYS A 170 -17.77 15.85 1.16
N VAL A 171 -16.63 15.21 1.09
CA VAL A 171 -16.38 13.92 1.76
C VAL A 171 -15.66 14.06 3.11
N GLY A 172 -15.62 15.28 3.67
CA GLY A 172 -14.96 15.54 4.96
C GLY A 172 -13.46 15.21 4.92
N GLY A 173 -12.81 15.51 3.81
CA GLY A 173 -11.43 15.17 3.54
C GLY A 173 -10.59 16.33 3.03
N GLY A 174 -9.37 16.02 2.68
CA GLY A 174 -8.43 16.93 2.06
C GLY A 174 -7.55 16.22 1.05
N GLY A 175 -7.07 16.94 0.09
CA GLY A 175 -6.21 16.40 -0.95
C GLY A 175 -5.68 17.47 -1.88
N GLY A 176 -4.99 17.02 -2.90
CA GLY A 176 -4.42 17.87 -3.92
C GLY A 176 -3.45 17.08 -4.80
N GLY A 177 -2.76 17.77 -5.65
CA GLY A 177 -1.81 17.15 -6.58
C GLY A 177 -1.41 18.09 -7.70
N LYS A 178 -0.86 17.51 -8.73
CA LYS A 178 -0.39 18.19 -9.94
C LYS A 178 -1.57 18.42 -10.92
N PRO A 179 -1.36 19.23 -11.97
CA PRO A 179 -2.41 19.44 -12.98
C PRO A 179 -2.88 18.15 -13.66
N ASN A 180 -1.99 17.19 -13.88
CA ASN A 180 -2.30 15.93 -14.56
C ASN A 180 -2.82 14.82 -13.64
N MET A 181 -2.58 14.88 -12.33
CA MET A 181 -3.05 13.89 -11.37
C MET A 181 -3.13 14.46 -9.96
N ALA A 182 -4.23 14.18 -9.27
CA ALA A 182 -4.44 14.53 -7.87
C ALA A 182 -5.30 13.49 -7.17
N GLN A 183 -5.19 13.43 -5.85
CA GLN A 183 -5.93 12.48 -5.02
C GLN A 183 -6.32 13.09 -3.68
N ALA A 184 -7.41 12.58 -3.09
CA ALA A 184 -7.85 12.95 -1.76
C ALA A 184 -8.38 11.73 -1.01
N GLY A 185 -8.32 11.81 0.32
CA GLY A 185 -9.01 10.91 1.22
C GLY A 185 -10.09 11.65 2.00
N GLY A 186 -11.19 10.97 2.33
CA GLY A 186 -12.29 11.54 3.14
C GLY A 186 -12.79 10.54 4.18
N LYS A 187 -13.54 11.06 5.16
CA LYS A 187 -14.12 10.26 6.25
C LYS A 187 -15.65 10.20 6.20
N ASN A 188 -16.27 10.87 5.23
CA ASN A 188 -17.72 10.94 5.08
C ASN A 188 -18.18 10.30 3.76
N PRO A 189 -18.50 8.99 3.75
CA PRO A 189 -18.99 8.30 2.55
C PRO A 189 -20.33 8.86 2.03
N ALA A 190 -21.18 9.41 2.91
CA ALA A 190 -22.48 9.99 2.52
C ALA A 190 -22.32 11.20 1.57
N GLY A 191 -21.20 11.90 1.63
CA GLY A 191 -20.90 13.03 0.75
C GLY A 191 -20.40 12.64 -0.66
N MET A 192 -20.35 11.33 -1.00
CA MET A 192 -19.84 10.90 -2.30
C MET A 192 -20.68 11.43 -3.47
N ALA A 193 -22.00 11.37 -3.36
CA ALA A 193 -22.89 11.87 -4.42
C ALA A 193 -22.70 13.37 -4.67
N ASP A 194 -22.60 14.16 -3.60
CA ASP A 194 -22.34 15.60 -3.67
C ASP A 194 -20.96 15.89 -4.27
N ALA A 195 -19.95 15.09 -3.90
CA ALA A 195 -18.60 15.22 -4.46
C ALA A 195 -18.56 14.96 -5.97
N LEU A 196 -19.30 13.95 -6.46
CA LEU A 196 -19.37 13.65 -7.91
C LEU A 196 -20.14 14.74 -8.67
N ALA A 197 -21.23 15.28 -8.10
CA ALA A 197 -21.96 16.41 -8.68
C ALA A 197 -21.08 17.67 -8.74
N ALA A 198 -20.39 18.00 -7.65
CA ALA A 198 -19.43 19.11 -7.62
C ALA A 198 -18.24 18.90 -8.58
N ALA A 199 -17.85 17.66 -8.85
CA ALA A 199 -16.81 17.35 -9.84
C ALA A 199 -17.29 17.70 -11.26
N ASP A 200 -18.55 17.41 -11.60
CA ASP A 200 -19.12 17.72 -12.92
C ASP A 200 -19.12 19.23 -13.15
N GLU A 201 -19.63 20.00 -12.17
CA GLU A 201 -19.62 21.47 -12.23
C GLU A 201 -18.21 22.04 -12.33
N ALA A 202 -17.26 21.48 -11.56
CA ALA A 202 -15.88 21.95 -11.57
C ALA A 202 -15.17 21.66 -12.90
N VAL A 203 -15.43 20.51 -13.54
CA VAL A 203 -14.93 20.17 -14.88
C VAL A 203 -15.46 21.16 -15.91
N LEU A 204 -16.78 21.38 -15.92
CA LEU A 204 -17.41 22.32 -16.85
C LEU A 204 -16.87 23.75 -16.67
N LYS A 205 -16.69 24.19 -15.42
CA LYS A 205 -16.13 25.51 -15.12
C LYS A 205 -14.69 25.66 -15.61
N GLN A 206 -13.87 24.63 -15.51
CA GLN A 206 -12.48 24.68 -15.95
C GLN A 206 -12.34 24.67 -17.48
N LEU A 207 -13.21 23.94 -18.17
CA LEU A 207 -13.15 23.80 -19.64
C LEU A 207 -13.86 24.96 -20.39
N ASN A 208 -14.73 25.72 -19.72
CA ASN A 208 -15.49 26.83 -20.31
C ASN A 208 -14.98 28.22 -19.86
N ALA A 209 -13.83 28.24 -19.13
CA ALA A 209 -13.26 29.48 -18.58
C ALA A 209 -12.33 30.20 -19.58
#